data_5ba2a29c0ad1fb6b683ed2e77dc05add
#
_entry.id   5ba2a29c0ad1fb6b683ed2e77dc05add
#
_cell.length_a   1.000
_cell.length_b   1.000
_cell.length_c   1.000
_cell.angle_alpha   90.00
_cell.angle_beta   90.00
_cell.angle_gamma   90.00
#
_symmetry.space_group_name_H-M   'P 1'
#
loop_
_entity.id
_entity.type
_entity.pdbx_description
1 polymer ?
#
loop_
_entity_poly.entity_id
_entity_poly.type
_entity_poly.pdbx_seq_one_letter_code
_entity_poly.pdbx_strand_id
1 'polypeptide(L)'
;MAIWSVDSDGPDFQAVLSGAIGDYGPAVTVLPDGKVDPEHTSDLELELRHGTLRLYIGGIASKFRAQTAHEPAYGTTCSDYFHVTATVAIVAGSGTGGYRGIRGNFSLTLIGNEDQKTPPCGPPFVRQILVLNGSGTVSS
;
A
#
# COMPACT_ATOMS: atom_id res chain seq x y z
N MET A 1 -7.90 -10.01 2.85
CA MET A 1 -7.28 -9.28 1.71
C MET A 1 -5.77 -9.34 1.85
N ALA A 2 -5.09 -9.63 0.80
CA ALA A 2 -3.63 -9.59 0.77
C ALA A 2 -3.18 -8.79 -0.47
N ILE A 3 -2.20 -7.93 -0.29
CA ILE A 3 -1.60 -7.13 -1.36
C ILE A 3 -0.11 -7.39 -1.36
N TRP A 4 0.44 -7.68 -2.51
CA TRP A 4 1.85 -8.06 -2.67
C TRP A 4 2.52 -7.13 -3.66
N SER A 5 3.70 -6.67 -3.30
CA SER A 5 4.56 -5.96 -4.23
C SER A 5 6.00 -6.39 -4.07
N VAL A 6 6.65 -6.59 -5.20
CA VAL A 6 8.10 -6.61 -5.29
C VAL A 6 8.45 -5.45 -6.20
N ASP A 7 8.97 -4.41 -5.62
CA ASP A 7 9.25 -3.17 -6.32
C ASP A 7 10.71 -2.77 -6.14
N SER A 8 11.38 -2.51 -7.23
CA SER A 8 12.74 -1.96 -7.22
C SER A 8 12.78 -0.45 -7.40
N ASP A 9 11.77 0.12 -8.05
CA ASP A 9 11.73 1.55 -8.39
C ASP A 9 10.36 2.05 -8.90
N GLY A 10 9.26 1.38 -8.60
CA GLY A 10 7.94 1.77 -9.11
C GLY A 10 6.76 1.29 -8.28
N PRO A 11 5.53 1.70 -8.63
CA PRO A 11 4.33 1.47 -7.85
C PRO A 11 3.58 0.17 -8.21
N ASP A 12 4.27 -0.85 -8.64
CA ASP A 12 3.66 -2.09 -9.16
C ASP A 12 3.21 -3.04 -8.06
N PHE A 13 2.07 -2.76 -7.45
CA PHE A 13 1.41 -3.66 -6.51
C PHE A 13 0.40 -4.57 -7.22
N GLN A 14 0.23 -5.77 -6.67
CA GLN A 14 -0.86 -6.67 -7.05
C GLN A 14 -1.74 -6.92 -5.83
N ALA A 15 -3.03 -6.77 -5.98
CA ALA A 15 -4.01 -7.00 -4.92
C ALA A 15 -4.77 -8.29 -5.17
N VAL A 16 -4.93 -9.08 -4.11
CA VAL A 16 -5.84 -10.24 -4.08
C VAL A 16 -6.79 -10.04 -2.91
N LEU A 17 -8.08 -9.98 -3.19
CA LEU A 17 -9.12 -9.82 -2.20
C LEU A 17 -9.91 -11.12 -2.11
N SER A 18 -9.93 -11.72 -0.95
CA SER A 18 -10.69 -12.96 -0.69
C SER A 18 -11.98 -12.66 0.10
N GLY A 19 -12.82 -13.67 0.24
CA GLY A 19 -14.06 -13.55 1.00
C GLY A 19 -15.19 -12.90 0.19
N ALA A 20 -15.83 -11.88 0.76
CA ALA A 20 -17.00 -11.25 0.16
C ALA A 20 -16.75 -10.60 -1.20
N ILE A 21 -15.51 -10.15 -1.46
CA ILE A 21 -15.15 -9.54 -2.74
C ILE A 21 -14.69 -10.59 -3.76
N GLY A 22 -13.74 -11.44 -3.41
CA GLY A 22 -13.27 -12.50 -4.29
C GLY A 22 -12.75 -12.00 -5.64
N ASP A 23 -11.84 -11.03 -5.65
CA ASP A 23 -11.34 -10.40 -6.87
C ASP A 23 -9.83 -10.10 -6.78
N TYR A 24 -9.23 -9.72 -7.90
CA TYR A 24 -7.80 -9.39 -7.95
C TYR A 24 -7.50 -8.41 -9.08
N GLY A 25 -6.35 -7.76 -8.98
CA GLY A 25 -5.85 -6.84 -10.00
C GLY A 25 -4.73 -5.96 -9.49
N PRO A 26 -4.21 -5.08 -10.34
CA PRO A 26 -3.22 -4.10 -9.94
C PRO A 26 -3.72 -3.16 -8.84
N ALA A 27 -2.78 -2.73 -8.00
CA ALA A 27 -3.01 -1.68 -7.03
C ALA A 27 -2.01 -0.54 -7.29
N VAL A 28 -2.52 0.67 -7.40
CA VAL A 28 -1.73 1.84 -7.79
C VAL A 28 -1.91 2.94 -6.74
N THR A 29 -0.81 3.53 -6.31
CA THR A 29 -0.86 4.69 -5.42
C THR A 29 -1.24 5.93 -6.19
N VAL A 30 -2.25 6.63 -5.71
CA VAL A 30 -2.80 7.81 -6.39
C VAL A 30 -3.05 8.96 -5.42
N LEU A 31 -3.05 10.17 -5.95
CA LEU A 31 -3.56 11.35 -5.26
C LEU A 31 -5.11 11.36 -5.28
N PRO A 32 -5.77 12.18 -4.45
CA PRO A 32 -7.22 12.31 -4.47
C PRO A 32 -7.83 12.65 -5.84
N ASP A 33 -7.08 13.32 -6.70
CA ASP A 33 -7.48 13.66 -8.08
C ASP A 33 -7.31 12.47 -9.06
N GLY A 34 -6.78 11.33 -8.60
CA GLY A 34 -6.57 10.13 -9.40
C GLY A 34 -5.24 10.05 -10.13
N LYS A 35 -4.38 11.04 -10.03
CA LYS A 35 -3.05 10.99 -10.62
C LYS A 35 -2.15 10.04 -9.84
N VAL A 36 -1.38 9.25 -10.56
CA VAL A 36 -0.38 8.37 -9.95
C VAL A 36 0.70 9.21 -9.28
N ASP A 37 0.94 8.93 -7.99
CA ASP A 37 2.02 9.55 -7.25
C ASP A 37 2.62 8.52 -6.28
N PRO A 38 3.82 8.02 -6.54
CA PRO A 38 4.47 7.04 -5.69
C PRO A 38 5.03 7.62 -4.38
N GLU A 39 5.17 8.94 -4.28
CA GLU A 39 5.88 9.56 -3.15
C GLU A 39 4.96 10.21 -2.10
N HIS A 40 3.83 10.77 -2.53
CA HIS A 40 2.94 11.57 -1.68
C HIS A 40 1.53 11.01 -1.60
N THR A 41 1.42 9.71 -1.65
CA THR A 41 0.15 9.02 -1.78
C THR A 41 -0.72 9.09 -0.53
N SER A 42 -1.99 9.38 -0.74
CA SER A 42 -3.04 9.22 0.27
C SER A 42 -3.94 8.03 -0.01
N ASP A 43 -4.05 7.62 -1.27
CA ASP A 43 -4.99 6.60 -1.72
C ASP A 43 -4.27 5.47 -2.45
N LEU A 44 -4.75 4.26 -2.23
CA LEU A 44 -4.39 3.08 -3.00
C LEU A 44 -5.59 2.70 -3.86
N GLU A 45 -5.48 2.87 -5.17
CA GLU A 45 -6.51 2.45 -6.11
C GLU A 45 -6.31 0.98 -6.47
N LEU A 46 -7.35 0.19 -6.27
CA LEU A 46 -7.40 -1.21 -6.66
C LEU A 46 -8.13 -1.32 -8.00
N GLU A 47 -7.40 -1.69 -9.03
CA GLU A 47 -7.91 -1.87 -10.40
C GLU A 47 -8.31 -3.35 -10.61
N LEU A 48 -9.46 -3.72 -10.06
CA LEU A 48 -9.91 -5.10 -10.03
C LEU A 48 -10.69 -5.47 -11.30
N ARG A 49 -10.93 -6.77 -11.49
CA ARG A 49 -11.62 -7.29 -12.69
C ARG A 49 -13.06 -6.79 -12.84
N HIS A 50 -13.74 -6.56 -11.73
CA HIS A 50 -15.14 -6.14 -11.74
C HIS A 50 -15.37 -4.64 -11.52
N GLY A 51 -14.30 -3.85 -11.42
CA GLY A 51 -14.33 -2.41 -11.22
C GLY A 51 -13.15 -1.93 -10.40
N THR A 52 -13.19 -0.66 -10.02
CA THR A 52 -12.16 -0.05 -9.19
C THR A 52 -12.73 0.38 -7.85
N LEU A 53 -11.87 0.48 -6.86
CA LEU A 53 -12.17 1.16 -5.60
C LEU A 53 -10.87 1.72 -5.00
N ARG A 54 -10.98 2.67 -4.09
CA ARG A 54 -9.81 3.25 -3.42
C ARG A 54 -9.85 3.01 -1.93
N LEU A 55 -8.67 2.76 -1.38
CA LEU A 55 -8.42 2.69 0.05
C LEU A 55 -7.66 3.95 0.47
N TYR A 56 -8.12 4.60 1.54
CA TYR A 56 -7.38 5.70 2.14
C TYR A 56 -6.25 5.15 3.01
N ILE A 57 -5.03 5.27 2.55
CA ILE A 57 -3.84 4.72 3.20
C ILE A 57 -2.97 5.77 3.91
N GLY A 58 -3.47 6.97 4.08
CA GLY A 58 -2.72 8.08 4.70
C GLY A 58 -2.19 7.75 6.08
N GLY A 59 -2.94 6.98 6.89
CA GLY A 59 -2.50 6.53 8.20
C GLY A 59 -1.32 5.55 8.16
N ILE A 60 -1.32 4.62 7.22
CA ILE A 60 -0.20 3.70 6.98
C ILE A 60 1.02 4.47 6.48
N ALA A 61 0.85 5.32 5.48
CA ALA A 61 1.92 6.12 4.91
C ALA A 61 2.57 7.05 5.96
N SER A 62 1.78 7.64 6.84
CA SER A 62 2.28 8.48 7.92
C SER A 62 3.11 7.69 8.95
N LYS A 63 2.62 6.53 9.37
CA LYS A 63 3.36 5.63 10.28
C LYS A 63 4.63 5.07 9.65
N PHE A 64 4.57 4.73 8.38
CA PHE A 64 5.73 4.28 7.61
C PHE A 64 6.82 5.35 7.59
N ARG A 65 6.48 6.58 7.24
CA ARG A 65 7.45 7.69 7.24
C ARG A 65 8.04 7.97 8.62
N ALA A 66 7.23 7.90 9.67
CA ALA A 66 7.71 8.07 11.03
C ALA A 66 8.71 6.97 11.44
N GLN A 67 8.42 5.73 11.11
CA GLN A 67 9.30 4.60 11.42
C GLN A 67 10.62 4.68 10.64
N THR A 68 10.59 4.95 9.35
CA THR A 68 11.81 5.06 8.52
C THR A 68 12.67 6.26 8.89
N ALA A 69 12.08 7.33 9.43
CA ALA A 69 12.84 8.47 9.92
C ALA A 69 13.62 8.19 11.21
N HIS A 70 13.14 7.24 12.03
CA HIS A 70 13.74 6.91 13.34
C HIS A 70 14.60 5.64 13.34
N GLU A 71 14.47 4.82 12.33
CA GLU A 71 15.21 3.57 12.18
C GLU A 71 16.11 3.63 10.94
N PRO A 72 17.33 4.16 11.09
CA PRO A 72 18.27 4.21 9.96
C PRO A 72 18.62 2.81 9.50
N ALA A 73 18.89 2.68 8.21
CA ALA A 73 19.30 1.43 7.60
C ALA A 73 20.52 0.81 8.31
N TYR A 74 20.45 -0.50 8.52
CA TYR A 74 21.46 -1.20 9.30
C TYR A 74 22.81 -1.35 8.58
N GLY A 75 23.83 -0.87 9.21
CA GLY A 75 25.24 -1.23 9.06
C GLY A 75 25.75 -1.30 7.61
N THR A 76 26.49 -2.37 7.35
CA THR A 76 27.15 -2.61 6.05
C THR A 76 26.20 -3.07 4.94
N THR A 77 25.01 -3.54 5.27
CA THR A 77 24.01 -4.02 4.30
C THR A 77 23.08 -2.93 3.83
N CYS A 78 22.98 -1.82 4.54
CA CYS A 78 22.04 -0.73 4.28
C CYS A 78 20.58 -1.19 4.14
N SER A 79 20.21 -2.21 4.88
CA SER A 79 18.86 -2.76 4.91
C SER A 79 18.03 -2.14 6.01
N ASP A 80 16.77 -1.84 5.72
CA ASP A 80 15.81 -1.30 6.66
C ASP A 80 14.55 -2.18 6.70
N TYR A 81 14.02 -2.40 7.90
CA TYR A 81 12.79 -3.17 8.12
C TYR A 81 11.73 -2.29 8.72
N PHE A 82 10.51 -2.47 8.29
CA PHE A 82 9.37 -1.77 8.87
C PHE A 82 8.14 -2.67 9.00
N HIS A 83 7.34 -2.33 10.00
CA HIS A 83 6.11 -3.02 10.33
C HIS A 83 5.14 -1.98 10.91
N VAL A 84 4.09 -1.67 10.19
CA VAL A 84 3.08 -0.70 10.61
C VAL A 84 1.68 -1.24 10.41
N THR A 85 0.79 -0.92 11.32
CA THR A 85 -0.63 -1.31 11.26
C THR A 85 -1.51 -0.08 11.38
N ALA A 86 -2.55 -0.01 10.58
CA ALA A 86 -3.56 1.04 10.67
C ALA A 86 -4.92 0.55 10.15
N THR A 87 -5.97 1.22 10.61
CA THR A 87 -7.29 1.08 10.02
C THR A 87 -7.35 1.90 8.73
N VAL A 88 -7.84 1.27 7.68
CA VAL A 88 -7.94 1.82 6.34
C VAL A 88 -9.38 1.77 5.89
N ALA A 89 -9.92 2.89 5.47
CA ALA A 89 -11.28 2.98 4.97
C ALA A 89 -11.33 2.94 3.44
N ILE A 90 -12.39 2.36 2.89
CA ILE A 90 -12.72 2.58 1.48
C ILE A 90 -13.14 4.04 1.31
N VAL A 91 -12.57 4.73 0.34
CA VAL A 91 -12.93 6.12 0.02
C VAL A 91 -14.35 6.14 -0.52
N ALA A 92 -15.24 6.86 0.15
CA ALA A 92 -16.64 6.94 -0.23
C ALA A 92 -16.80 7.48 -1.66
N GLY A 93 -17.63 6.79 -2.45
CA GLY A 93 -17.88 7.18 -3.84
C GLY A 93 -16.78 6.79 -4.83
N SER A 94 -15.70 6.15 -4.39
CA SER A 94 -14.61 5.75 -5.29
C SER A 94 -14.91 4.48 -6.08
N GLY A 95 -15.93 3.71 -5.67
CA GLY A 95 -16.27 2.46 -6.32
C GLY A 95 -16.87 2.65 -7.72
N THR A 96 -16.38 1.87 -8.68
CA THR A 96 -16.89 1.82 -10.05
C THR A 96 -17.31 0.39 -10.41
N GLY A 97 -18.06 0.23 -11.50
CA GLY A 97 -18.48 -1.09 -11.95
C GLY A 97 -19.25 -1.85 -10.88
N GLY A 98 -18.81 -3.05 -10.59
CA GLY A 98 -19.41 -3.91 -9.55
C GLY A 98 -19.20 -3.40 -8.11
N TYR A 99 -18.37 -2.39 -7.91
CA TYR A 99 -18.07 -1.81 -6.60
C TYR A 99 -18.77 -0.48 -6.33
N ARG A 100 -19.73 -0.10 -7.14
CA ARG A 100 -20.54 1.12 -6.90
C ARG A 100 -21.19 1.05 -5.52
N GLY A 101 -21.02 2.12 -4.74
CA GLY A 101 -21.61 2.24 -3.42
C GLY A 101 -20.89 1.45 -2.32
N ILE A 102 -19.86 0.69 -2.65
CA ILE A 102 -19.10 -0.09 -1.66
C ILE A 102 -18.53 0.80 -0.57
N ARG A 103 -18.63 0.33 0.66
CA ARG A 103 -18.08 0.96 1.87
C ARG A 103 -17.45 -0.10 2.74
N GLY A 104 -16.56 0.32 3.61
CA GLY A 104 -15.98 -0.60 4.58
C GLY A 104 -14.67 -0.11 5.15
N ASN A 105 -14.17 -0.90 6.08
CA ASN A 105 -12.90 -0.64 6.75
C ASN A 105 -12.12 -1.94 6.86
N PHE A 106 -10.81 -1.79 6.81
CA PHE A 106 -9.85 -2.88 6.98
C PHE A 106 -8.82 -2.51 8.03
N SER A 107 -8.40 -3.49 8.82
CA SER A 107 -7.17 -3.39 9.61
C SER A 107 -6.05 -3.96 8.74
N LEU A 108 -5.15 -3.11 8.30
CA LEU A 108 -4.05 -3.51 7.42
C LEU A 108 -2.71 -3.36 8.13
N THR A 109 -1.84 -4.33 7.88
CA THR A 109 -0.44 -4.32 8.31
C THR A 109 0.45 -4.26 7.08
N LEU A 110 1.32 -3.27 7.04
CA LEU A 110 2.39 -3.14 6.05
C LEU A 110 3.68 -3.66 6.67
N ILE A 111 4.25 -4.68 6.03
CA ILE A 111 5.56 -5.23 6.38
C ILE A 111 6.47 -5.02 5.18
N GLY A 112 7.69 -4.62 5.43
CA GLY A 112 8.61 -4.46 4.33
C GLY A 112 10.07 -4.48 4.70
N ASN A 113 10.86 -4.63 3.66
CA ASN A 113 12.30 -4.48 3.68
C ASN A 113 12.71 -3.57 2.53
N GLU A 114 13.59 -2.66 2.81
CA GLU A 114 14.15 -1.71 1.84
C GLU A 114 15.66 -1.76 1.93
N ASP A 115 16.33 -2.04 0.81
CA ASP A 115 17.77 -1.99 0.70
C ASP A 115 18.17 -0.68 0.02
N GLN A 116 18.95 0.12 0.73
CA GLN A 116 19.48 1.38 0.23
C GLN A 116 20.84 1.17 -0.44
N LYS A 117 21.30 2.20 -1.12
CA LYS A 117 22.63 2.21 -1.74
C LYS A 117 23.71 1.98 -0.66
N THR A 118 24.74 1.20 -1.03
CA THR A 118 25.87 0.84 -0.17
C THR A 118 26.60 2.04 0.44
N PRO A 119 27.34 1.82 1.57
CA PRO A 119 27.83 2.89 2.44
C PRO A 119 28.42 4.12 1.74
N PRO A 120 28.05 5.35 2.21
CA PRO A 120 27.09 5.62 3.27
C PRO A 120 25.67 5.28 2.84
N CYS A 121 24.89 4.67 3.77
CA CYS A 121 23.51 4.33 3.49
C CYS A 121 22.66 5.58 3.23
N GLY A 122 21.87 5.55 2.17
CA GLY A 122 21.03 6.68 1.81
C GLY A 122 20.25 6.43 0.52
N PRO A 123 19.30 7.33 0.21
CA PRO A 123 18.52 7.24 -1.03
C PRO A 123 19.43 7.40 -2.26
N PRO A 124 19.02 6.85 -3.40
CA PRO A 124 17.81 6.05 -3.58
C PRO A 124 17.96 4.63 -3.03
N PHE A 125 16.81 3.97 -2.74
CA PHE A 125 16.84 2.54 -2.45
C PHE A 125 17.08 1.72 -3.71
N VAL A 126 17.67 0.54 -3.53
CA VAL A 126 18.04 -0.35 -4.64
C VAL A 126 16.95 -1.34 -4.95
N ARG A 127 16.25 -1.82 -3.90
CA ARG A 127 15.08 -2.68 -4.02
C ARG A 127 14.22 -2.56 -2.77
N GLN A 128 12.97 -2.92 -2.93
CA GLN A 128 11.98 -2.89 -1.87
C GLN A 128 11.04 -4.09 -2.00
N ILE A 129 10.73 -4.72 -0.88
CA ILE A 129 9.69 -5.74 -0.79
C ILE A 129 8.65 -5.25 0.21
N LEU A 130 7.41 -5.12 -0.25
CA LEU A 130 6.29 -4.68 0.57
C LEU A 130 5.21 -5.76 0.56
N VAL A 131 4.71 -6.08 1.75
CA VAL A 131 3.53 -6.93 1.90
C VAL A 131 2.50 -6.16 2.71
N LEU A 132 1.35 -5.94 2.12
CA LEU A 132 0.20 -5.33 2.77
C LEU A 132 -0.85 -6.42 2.99
N ASN A 133 -1.19 -6.67 4.24
CA ASN A 133 -2.07 -7.76 4.61
C ASN A 133 -3.08 -7.31 5.67
N GLY A 134 -4.28 -7.83 5.59
CA GLY A 134 -5.28 -7.54 6.60
C GLY A 134 -6.65 -8.07 6.28
N SER A 135 -7.59 -7.71 7.13
CA SER A 135 -8.99 -8.11 7.02
C SER A 135 -9.91 -6.96 7.40
N GLY A 136 -11.14 -7.06 6.96
CA GLY A 136 -12.14 -6.05 7.25
C GLY A 136 -13.52 -6.46 6.81
N THR A 137 -14.44 -5.52 6.89
CA THR A 137 -15.85 -5.71 6.50
C THR A 137 -16.20 -4.72 5.40
N VAL A 138 -17.04 -5.18 4.48
CA VAL A 138 -17.58 -4.38 3.39
C VAL A 138 -19.10 -4.47 3.35
N SER A 139 -19.71 -3.42 2.87
CA SER A 139 -21.15 -3.37 2.56
C SER A 139 -21.35 -2.58 1.27
N SER A 140 -22.43 -2.82 0.57
CA SER A 140 -22.87 -2.11 -0.62
C SER A 140 -24.20 -1.41 -0.39
#